data_e33d2eab608d399349b18345447d7b69
#
_entry.id   e33d2eab608d399349b18345447d7b69
#
_cell.length_a   1.000
_cell.length_b   1.000
_cell.length_c   1.000
_cell.angle_alpha   90.00
_cell.angle_beta   90.00
_cell.angle_gamma   90.00
#
_symmetry.space_group_name_H-M   'P 1'
#
loop_
_entity.id
_entity.type
_entity.pdbx_description
1 polymer ?
#
loop_
_entity_poly.entity_id
_entity_poly.type
_entity_poly.pdbx_seq_one_letter_code
_entity_poly.pdbx_strand_id
1 'polypeptide(L)'
;MTKYIFVTGGVVSGLGKGITAASLGRLLKARGLKVAAQKLDPYINVDPGTMSPYQHGEVYVTEDGAETDLDLGHYERFIDEDLNKYSNLTTGKVYWNVLNKERRGEYLGSTVQVIPHITNEIKEFVYRVGKKTNADVVITEIGGTIGDIESQPFIEAVRQISLEVGRENSLFIHVTLVPFLKGSDEHKSKPTQHSVKELQGMGVNPNIVVLRCDEPLEESIFKKISLFCNVKPDCVIENITLPNLYEAPLMLEKSGFSSVVCRELGIDAPEPDLTEWTDMVERIKARPHYVDIGLVGKYVSLHDAYLSVAEALRHAGYYHNTHIRIHWIDSEGITAENVEEKMAGLHGILVPGGFGSRGIDGMVLTAKYAREKEIPYFGICLGMQIAVIDYARNVLGIEDAYSGEFDELCKHKVIDFMPGQSDDIDKGGTLRLGAYICNIQEGTTMARCYGAPSISERHRHRYEYNKDYREACEKAGLTISGTSPDGRLVETVELSGRPFHVGVQYHPEFKSRPNRPHPLFKGFIGAALELAMGDQA
;
A
#
# COMPACT_ATOMS: atom_id res chain seq x y z
N MET A 1 -23.22 -13.21 14.02
CA MET A 1 -22.96 -11.82 14.50
C MET A 1 -21.51 -11.51 14.20
N THR A 2 -21.20 -10.36 13.62
CA THR A 2 -19.83 -9.96 13.33
C THR A 2 -19.01 -9.84 14.61
N LYS A 3 -17.80 -10.37 14.61
CA LYS A 3 -16.81 -10.24 15.69
C LYS A 3 -15.86 -9.09 15.41
N TYR A 4 -15.43 -8.37 16.42
CA TYR A 4 -14.57 -7.20 16.32
C TYR A 4 -13.23 -7.44 17.02
N ILE A 5 -12.14 -7.27 16.31
CA ILE A 5 -10.78 -7.38 16.83
C ILE A 5 -10.13 -6.01 16.74
N PHE A 6 -9.64 -5.49 17.86
CA PHE A 6 -8.95 -4.21 17.94
C PHE A 6 -7.48 -4.43 18.19
N VAL A 7 -6.64 -3.94 17.28
CA VAL A 7 -5.19 -4.05 17.37
C VAL A 7 -4.62 -2.69 17.79
N THR A 8 -4.06 -2.66 18.99
CA THR A 8 -3.39 -1.47 19.57
C THR A 8 -1.89 -1.72 19.66
N GLY A 9 -1.10 -0.66 19.83
CA GLY A 9 0.33 -0.80 20.02
C GLY A 9 0.89 0.18 21.03
N GLY A 10 2.00 -0.21 21.63
CA GLY A 10 2.66 0.61 22.63
C GLY A 10 4.17 0.52 22.58
N VAL A 11 4.84 1.36 23.38
CA VAL A 11 6.28 1.53 23.51
C VAL A 11 6.85 2.45 22.43
N VAL A 12 6.77 2.08 21.14
CA VAL A 12 7.25 2.90 20.00
C VAL A 12 6.34 2.72 18.78
N SER A 13 6.41 3.64 17.83
CA SER A 13 5.81 3.49 16.50
C SER A 13 6.59 2.47 15.66
N GLY A 14 5.98 1.99 14.55
CA GLY A 14 6.68 1.07 13.64
C GLY A 14 6.86 -0.37 14.16
N LEU A 15 6.15 -0.78 15.22
CA LEU A 15 6.22 -2.13 15.78
C LEU A 15 5.65 -3.24 14.89
N GLY A 16 5.06 -2.89 13.75
CA GLY A 16 4.43 -3.88 12.87
C GLY A 16 3.01 -4.28 13.31
N LYS A 17 2.23 -3.35 13.89
CA LYS A 17 0.80 -3.55 14.13
C LYS A 17 0.08 -3.95 12.85
N GLY A 18 0.32 -3.23 11.74
CA GLY A 18 -0.26 -3.50 10.41
C GLY A 18 0.04 -4.90 9.93
N ILE A 19 1.29 -5.34 10.03
CA ILE A 19 1.70 -6.70 9.63
C ILE A 19 1.07 -7.76 10.54
N THR A 20 0.94 -7.50 11.85
CA THR A 20 0.26 -8.41 12.78
C THR A 20 -1.23 -8.52 12.43
N ALA A 21 -1.91 -7.39 12.18
CA ALA A 21 -3.32 -7.35 11.78
C ALA A 21 -3.54 -8.04 10.41
N ALA A 22 -2.68 -7.75 9.42
CA ALA A 22 -2.71 -8.36 8.10
C ALA A 22 -2.47 -9.87 8.14
N SER A 23 -1.50 -10.31 8.94
CA SER A 23 -1.21 -11.75 9.16
C SER A 23 -2.38 -12.46 9.80
N LEU A 24 -3.00 -11.87 10.84
CA LEU A 24 -4.20 -12.42 11.44
C LEU A 24 -5.34 -12.51 10.43
N GLY A 25 -5.53 -11.47 9.62
CA GLY A 25 -6.53 -11.47 8.55
C GLY A 25 -6.31 -12.61 7.56
N ARG A 26 -5.07 -12.87 7.16
CA ARG A 26 -4.71 -14.02 6.32
C ARG A 26 -5.05 -15.35 6.99
N LEU A 27 -4.69 -15.51 8.26
CA LEU A 27 -4.93 -16.74 9.02
C LEU A 27 -6.43 -17.03 9.19
N LEU A 28 -7.22 -16.01 9.52
CA LEU A 28 -8.67 -16.15 9.68
C LEU A 28 -9.35 -16.45 8.32
N LYS A 29 -8.88 -15.83 7.23
CA LYS A 29 -9.35 -16.17 5.88
C LYS A 29 -9.01 -17.60 5.51
N ALA A 30 -7.82 -18.10 5.87
CA ALA A 30 -7.42 -19.49 5.66
C ALA A 30 -8.27 -20.50 6.45
N ARG A 31 -8.96 -20.04 7.50
CA ARG A 31 -9.98 -20.81 8.25
C ARG A 31 -11.39 -20.74 7.61
N GLY A 32 -11.53 -20.07 6.47
CA GLY A 32 -12.80 -19.93 5.76
C GLY A 32 -13.68 -18.76 6.21
N LEU A 33 -13.17 -17.86 7.06
CA LEU A 33 -13.89 -16.69 7.55
C LEU A 33 -13.81 -15.52 6.57
N LYS A 34 -14.88 -14.74 6.47
CA LYS A 34 -14.88 -13.45 5.76
C LYS A 34 -14.31 -12.37 6.68
N VAL A 35 -13.19 -11.80 6.28
CA VAL A 35 -12.45 -10.83 7.07
C VAL A 35 -12.50 -9.46 6.40
N ALA A 36 -12.82 -8.42 7.16
CA ALA A 36 -12.61 -7.03 6.77
C ALA A 36 -11.51 -6.40 7.63
N ALA A 37 -10.64 -5.63 7.01
CA ALA A 37 -9.59 -4.88 7.70
C ALA A 37 -9.84 -3.38 7.65
N GLN A 38 -9.43 -2.67 8.71
CA GLN A 38 -9.70 -1.27 8.90
C GLN A 38 -8.57 -0.62 9.69
N LYS A 39 -8.25 0.64 9.36
CA LYS A 39 -7.28 1.46 10.10
C LYS A 39 -7.91 2.76 10.58
N LEU A 40 -7.64 3.13 11.83
CA LEU A 40 -7.99 4.40 12.45
C LEU A 40 -6.72 5.20 12.68
N ASP A 41 -6.55 6.31 11.96
CA ASP A 41 -5.37 7.15 12.02
C ASP A 41 -5.60 8.42 12.85
N PRO A 42 -4.76 8.67 13.87
CA PRO A 42 -5.02 9.75 14.83
C PRO A 42 -4.61 11.16 14.34
N TYR A 43 -4.11 11.32 13.12
CA TYR A 43 -3.77 12.64 12.59
C TYR A 43 -4.99 13.46 12.14
N ILE A 44 -4.83 14.81 12.08
CA ILE A 44 -5.90 15.80 11.79
C ILE A 44 -6.16 15.99 10.28
N ASN A 45 -5.32 15.45 9.41
CA ASN A 45 -5.60 15.48 7.98
C ASN A 45 -6.91 14.72 7.67
N VAL A 46 -7.73 15.24 6.76
CA VAL A 46 -8.98 14.58 6.34
C VAL A 46 -8.69 13.24 5.66
N ASP A 47 -7.65 13.23 4.85
CA ASP A 47 -7.05 12.05 4.23
C ASP A 47 -5.55 12.31 3.96
N PRO A 48 -4.75 11.30 3.58
CA PRO A 48 -3.33 11.49 3.30
C PRO A 48 -3.03 12.10 1.91
N GLY A 49 -4.04 12.37 1.08
CA GLY A 49 -3.87 12.80 -0.31
C GLY A 49 -3.03 14.04 -0.52
N THR A 50 -3.01 14.96 0.47
CA THR A 50 -2.21 16.19 0.45
C THR A 50 -0.92 16.09 1.25
N MET A 51 -0.64 14.95 1.88
CA MET A 51 0.56 14.77 2.70
C MET A 51 1.79 14.52 1.84
N SER A 52 2.94 14.98 2.34
CA SER A 52 4.22 14.70 1.67
C SER A 52 4.60 13.22 1.77
N PRO A 53 4.94 12.55 0.65
CA PRO A 53 5.43 11.17 0.69
C PRO A 53 6.67 10.97 1.55
N TYR A 54 7.48 12.01 1.76
CA TYR A 54 8.63 11.96 2.65
C TYR A 54 8.29 11.87 4.14
N GLN A 55 7.08 12.25 4.53
CA GLN A 55 6.64 12.21 5.94
C GLN A 55 5.74 11.03 6.22
N HIS A 56 4.96 10.59 5.23
CA HIS A 56 3.87 9.65 5.43
C HIS A 56 4.03 8.33 4.63
N GLY A 57 4.99 8.27 3.70
CA GLY A 57 5.09 7.18 2.74
C GLY A 57 4.11 7.34 1.58
N GLU A 58 3.81 6.25 0.87
CA GLU A 58 2.88 6.27 -0.25
C GLU A 58 1.43 6.56 0.20
N VAL A 59 0.68 7.22 -0.67
CA VAL A 59 -0.77 7.33 -0.56
C VAL A 59 -1.37 6.14 -1.29
N TYR A 60 -2.01 5.23 -0.54
CA TYR A 60 -2.65 4.05 -1.10
C TYR A 60 -4.08 4.37 -1.54
N VAL A 61 -4.48 3.95 -2.76
CA VAL A 61 -5.82 4.22 -3.28
C VAL A 61 -6.63 2.93 -3.34
N THR A 62 -7.82 2.97 -2.73
CA THR A 62 -8.76 1.84 -2.74
C THR A 62 -9.51 1.71 -4.07
N GLU A 63 -10.21 0.59 -4.27
CA GLU A 63 -11.00 0.34 -5.48
C GLU A 63 -12.06 1.42 -5.73
N ASP A 64 -12.70 1.93 -4.69
CA ASP A 64 -13.73 2.98 -4.74
C ASP A 64 -13.17 4.42 -4.62
N GLY A 65 -11.85 4.61 -4.74
CA GLY A 65 -11.20 5.91 -4.89
C GLY A 65 -10.91 6.66 -3.59
N ALA A 66 -10.85 5.99 -2.45
CA ALA A 66 -10.37 6.63 -1.24
C ALA A 66 -8.84 6.69 -1.22
N GLU A 67 -8.28 7.87 -0.92
CA GLU A 67 -6.88 8.05 -0.56
C GLU A 67 -6.68 7.65 0.89
N THR A 68 -5.74 6.75 1.15
CA THR A 68 -5.60 6.08 2.45
C THR A 68 -4.14 5.87 2.84
N ASP A 69 -3.93 5.46 4.08
CA ASP A 69 -2.64 5.08 4.62
C ASP A 69 -2.06 3.83 3.91
N LEU A 70 -0.73 3.74 3.88
CA LEU A 70 0.02 2.64 3.22
C LEU A 70 -0.25 1.25 3.84
N ASP A 71 -0.66 1.19 5.11
CA ASP A 71 -0.97 -0.08 5.78
C ASP A 71 -2.14 -0.83 5.12
N LEU A 72 -3.05 -0.10 4.42
CA LEU A 72 -4.11 -0.75 3.67
C LEU A 72 -3.55 -1.63 2.55
N GLY A 73 -2.42 -1.24 1.97
CA GLY A 73 -1.68 -2.08 1.02
C GLY A 73 -1.23 -3.40 1.66
N HIS A 74 -0.75 -3.37 2.91
CA HIS A 74 -0.42 -4.60 3.64
C HIS A 74 -1.65 -5.49 3.84
N TYR A 75 -2.79 -4.91 4.25
CA TYR A 75 -4.01 -5.69 4.43
C TYR A 75 -4.44 -6.37 3.13
N GLU A 76 -4.48 -5.62 2.01
CA GLU A 76 -4.84 -6.18 0.71
C GLU A 76 -3.87 -7.26 0.24
N ARG A 77 -2.56 -7.07 0.43
CA ARG A 77 -1.53 -8.06 0.03
C ARG A 77 -1.62 -9.37 0.82
N PHE A 78 -1.92 -9.31 2.12
CA PHE A 78 -1.99 -10.50 2.97
C PHE A 78 -3.37 -11.18 2.89
N ILE A 79 -4.44 -10.41 2.98
CA ILE A 79 -5.81 -10.93 3.02
C ILE A 79 -6.28 -11.33 1.61
N ASP A 80 -5.71 -10.71 0.55
CA ASP A 80 -6.12 -10.86 -0.85
C ASP A 80 -7.61 -10.54 -1.04
N GLU A 81 -8.01 -9.35 -0.56
CA GLU A 81 -9.32 -8.74 -0.72
C GLU A 81 -9.13 -7.25 -1.03
N ASP A 82 -9.95 -6.70 -1.92
CA ASP A 82 -9.94 -5.27 -2.21
C ASP A 82 -10.66 -4.50 -1.10
N LEU A 83 -10.00 -3.49 -0.55
CA LEU A 83 -10.53 -2.61 0.47
C LEU A 83 -11.31 -1.44 -0.13
N ASN A 84 -12.04 -0.72 0.71
CA ASN A 84 -12.91 0.37 0.31
C ASN A 84 -12.79 1.57 1.27
N LYS A 85 -13.50 2.65 0.97
CA LYS A 85 -13.49 3.90 1.74
C LYS A 85 -13.87 3.77 3.23
N TYR A 86 -14.44 2.65 3.63
CA TYR A 86 -14.73 2.36 5.04
C TYR A 86 -13.58 1.63 5.73
N SER A 87 -12.49 1.37 5.03
CA SER A 87 -11.31 0.71 5.59
C SER A 87 -10.30 1.68 6.21
N ASN A 88 -10.45 3.00 6.02
CA ASN A 88 -9.58 4.01 6.66
C ASN A 88 -10.37 5.21 7.17
N LEU A 89 -10.11 5.57 8.43
CA LEU A 89 -10.70 6.72 9.09
C LEU A 89 -9.64 7.55 9.81
N THR A 90 -9.57 8.84 9.52
CA THR A 90 -8.69 9.78 10.21
C THR A 90 -9.45 10.59 11.25
N THR A 91 -8.75 11.11 12.25
CA THR A 91 -9.32 12.07 13.20
C THR A 91 -9.92 13.27 12.46
N GLY A 92 -9.21 13.82 11.46
CA GLY A 92 -9.71 14.95 10.67
C GLY A 92 -11.05 14.67 10.02
N LYS A 93 -11.22 13.49 9.40
CA LYS A 93 -12.48 13.08 8.78
C LYS A 93 -13.62 12.94 9.79
N VAL A 94 -13.34 12.42 10.99
CA VAL A 94 -14.32 12.33 12.08
C VAL A 94 -14.82 13.71 12.49
N TYR A 95 -13.89 14.62 12.81
CA TYR A 95 -14.23 15.99 13.21
C TYR A 95 -14.94 16.74 12.09
N TRP A 96 -14.46 16.63 10.86
CA TRP A 96 -15.11 17.23 9.69
C TRP A 96 -16.59 16.81 9.56
N ASN A 97 -16.86 15.52 9.70
CA ASN A 97 -18.22 14.99 9.64
C ASN A 97 -19.10 15.53 10.78
N VAL A 98 -18.58 15.51 12.01
CA VAL A 98 -19.33 15.99 13.19
C VAL A 98 -19.59 17.49 13.11
N LEU A 99 -18.60 18.30 12.72
CA LEU A 99 -18.76 19.75 12.55
C LEU A 99 -19.76 20.09 11.44
N ASN A 100 -19.73 19.37 10.33
CA ASN A 100 -20.72 19.55 9.26
C ASN A 100 -22.14 19.18 9.70
N LYS A 101 -22.32 18.11 10.48
CA LYS A 101 -23.62 17.74 11.07
C LYS A 101 -24.10 18.83 12.04
N GLU A 102 -23.20 19.39 12.86
CA GLU A 102 -23.53 20.51 13.76
C GLU A 102 -24.00 21.73 12.98
N ARG A 103 -23.25 22.14 11.95
CA ARG A 103 -23.60 23.32 11.12
C ARG A 103 -24.93 23.14 10.38
N ARG A 104 -25.34 21.91 10.08
CA ARG A 104 -26.66 21.58 9.49
C ARG A 104 -27.79 21.45 10.52
N GLY A 105 -27.47 21.59 11.83
CA GLY A 105 -28.48 21.50 12.91
C GLY A 105 -28.93 20.08 13.24
N GLU A 106 -28.19 19.05 12.81
CA GLU A 106 -28.56 17.65 13.01
C GLU A 106 -28.56 17.23 14.49
N TYR A 107 -27.90 17.98 15.37
CA TYR A 107 -27.85 17.72 16.81
C TYR A 107 -28.94 18.47 17.62
N LEU A 108 -29.89 19.14 16.94
CA LEU A 108 -31.10 19.74 17.53
C LEU A 108 -30.81 20.67 18.73
N GLY A 109 -29.72 21.43 18.68
CA GLY A 109 -29.31 22.38 19.74
C GLY A 109 -28.56 21.76 20.92
N SER A 110 -28.24 20.46 20.87
CA SER A 110 -27.42 19.82 21.90
C SER A 110 -25.97 20.35 21.87
N THR A 111 -25.35 20.40 23.06
CA THR A 111 -23.91 20.67 23.15
C THR A 111 -23.14 19.49 22.55
N VAL A 112 -22.37 19.74 21.49
CA VAL A 112 -21.56 18.72 20.82
C VAL A 112 -20.24 18.54 21.57
N GLN A 113 -19.92 17.29 21.95
CA GLN A 113 -18.77 16.93 22.79
C GLN A 113 -18.03 15.73 22.18
N VAL A 114 -16.81 15.46 22.64
CA VAL A 114 -16.04 14.27 22.22
C VAL A 114 -16.83 13.00 22.54
N ILE A 115 -17.36 12.90 23.76
CA ILE A 115 -18.30 11.86 24.15
C ILE A 115 -19.69 12.51 24.30
N PRO A 116 -20.73 12.08 23.59
CA PRO A 116 -20.79 10.89 22.73
C PRO A 116 -20.59 11.14 21.23
N HIS A 117 -20.46 12.39 20.76
CA HIS A 117 -20.65 12.71 19.34
C HIS A 117 -19.47 12.22 18.46
N ILE A 118 -18.22 12.51 18.85
CA ILE A 118 -17.02 12.01 18.16
C ILE A 118 -16.92 10.48 18.28
N THR A 119 -17.12 9.94 19.50
CA THR A 119 -17.06 8.49 19.70
C THR A 119 -18.15 7.75 18.94
N ASN A 120 -19.37 8.30 18.83
CA ASN A 120 -20.44 7.69 18.03
C ASN A 120 -20.12 7.69 16.53
N GLU A 121 -19.52 8.76 16.00
CA GLU A 121 -19.09 8.81 14.60
C GLU A 121 -18.04 7.72 14.31
N ILE A 122 -17.07 7.54 15.20
CA ILE A 122 -16.06 6.48 15.12
C ILE A 122 -16.70 5.09 15.17
N LYS A 123 -17.58 4.84 16.14
CA LYS A 123 -18.28 3.55 16.30
C LYS A 123 -19.12 3.21 15.07
N GLU A 124 -19.88 4.18 14.55
CA GLU A 124 -20.66 3.98 13.34
C GLU A 124 -19.80 3.56 12.15
N PHE A 125 -18.61 4.19 12.00
CA PHE A 125 -17.68 3.85 10.96
C PHE A 125 -17.16 2.42 11.10
N VAL A 126 -16.79 1.99 12.31
CA VAL A 126 -16.34 0.61 12.59
C VAL A 126 -17.45 -0.40 12.28
N TYR A 127 -18.69 -0.12 12.67
CA TYR A 127 -19.81 -1.02 12.37
C TYR A 127 -20.13 -1.07 10.87
N ARG A 128 -19.95 0.04 10.16
CA ARG A 128 -20.32 0.17 8.75
C ARG A 128 -19.51 -0.75 7.84
N VAL A 129 -18.19 -0.91 8.09
CA VAL A 129 -17.38 -1.83 7.28
C VAL A 129 -17.87 -3.27 7.38
N GLY A 130 -18.14 -3.75 8.60
CA GLY A 130 -18.66 -5.11 8.81
C GLY A 130 -20.01 -5.35 8.12
N LYS A 131 -20.92 -4.36 8.18
CA LYS A 131 -22.22 -4.44 7.51
C LYS A 131 -22.10 -4.43 5.99
N LYS A 132 -21.21 -3.57 5.43
CA LYS A 132 -21.04 -3.42 3.97
C LYS A 132 -20.38 -4.62 3.32
N THR A 133 -19.43 -5.25 4.01
CA THR A 133 -18.69 -6.41 3.50
C THR A 133 -19.33 -7.74 3.90
N ASN A 134 -20.34 -7.71 4.78
CA ASN A 134 -20.92 -8.91 5.40
C ASN A 134 -19.82 -9.79 6.03
N ALA A 135 -18.90 -9.16 6.74
CA ALA A 135 -17.75 -9.81 7.35
C ALA A 135 -18.14 -10.60 8.60
N ASP A 136 -17.54 -11.78 8.77
CA ASP A 136 -17.62 -12.55 10.02
C ASP A 136 -16.77 -11.88 11.10
N VAL A 137 -15.60 -11.35 10.68
CA VAL A 137 -14.64 -10.68 11.56
C VAL A 137 -14.21 -9.34 10.96
N VAL A 138 -14.22 -8.29 11.77
CA VAL A 138 -13.63 -6.98 11.45
C VAL A 138 -12.39 -6.79 12.31
N ILE A 139 -11.24 -6.61 11.66
CA ILE A 139 -9.97 -6.29 12.31
C ILE A 139 -9.74 -4.80 12.16
N THR A 140 -9.72 -4.06 13.26
CA THR A 140 -9.48 -2.62 13.30
C THR A 140 -8.15 -2.32 13.99
N GLU A 141 -7.19 -1.83 13.23
CA GLU A 141 -5.92 -1.32 13.76
C GLU A 141 -6.08 0.13 14.21
N ILE A 142 -5.58 0.43 15.41
CA ILE A 142 -5.54 1.80 15.93
C ILE A 142 -4.13 2.34 15.75
N GLY A 143 -4.01 3.40 14.94
CA GLY A 143 -2.76 4.11 14.69
C GLY A 143 -2.23 4.81 15.93
N GLY A 144 -0.96 5.22 15.89
CA GLY A 144 -0.27 5.82 17.01
C GLY A 144 0.19 4.82 18.08
N THR A 145 0.63 5.36 19.19
CA THR A 145 1.14 4.63 20.35
C THR A 145 0.18 4.83 21.53
N ILE A 146 -0.05 3.79 22.31
CA ILE A 146 -0.90 3.92 23.50
C ILE A 146 -0.29 4.98 24.44
N GLY A 147 -1.14 5.89 24.95
CA GLY A 147 -0.71 7.07 25.70
C GLY A 147 -0.71 8.36 24.89
N ASP A 148 -0.66 8.30 23.55
CA ASP A 148 -0.76 9.47 22.69
C ASP A 148 -2.15 10.13 22.84
N ILE A 149 -2.17 11.47 23.01
CA ILE A 149 -3.41 12.24 23.18
C ILE A 149 -4.32 12.07 21.96
N GLU A 150 -3.73 12.05 20.78
CA GLU A 150 -4.43 11.98 19.50
C GLU A 150 -5.23 10.70 19.33
N SER A 151 -4.78 9.58 19.91
CA SER A 151 -5.45 8.27 19.79
C SER A 151 -6.55 8.05 20.84
N GLN A 152 -6.66 8.89 21.88
CA GLN A 152 -7.60 8.71 22.98
C GLN A 152 -9.06 8.57 22.53
N PRO A 153 -9.59 9.41 21.61
CA PRO A 153 -10.99 9.26 21.15
C PRO A 153 -11.26 7.90 20.47
N PHE A 154 -10.26 7.36 19.76
CA PHE A 154 -10.38 6.04 19.15
C PHE A 154 -10.38 4.92 20.21
N ILE A 155 -9.46 4.98 21.18
CA ILE A 155 -9.42 4.00 22.29
C ILE A 155 -10.74 4.03 23.08
N GLU A 156 -11.28 5.21 23.38
CA GLU A 156 -12.57 5.34 24.06
C GLU A 156 -13.73 4.77 23.21
N ALA A 157 -13.75 5.03 21.90
CA ALA A 157 -14.77 4.50 21.01
C ALA A 157 -14.72 2.97 20.95
N VAL A 158 -13.56 2.34 20.82
CA VAL A 158 -13.45 0.86 20.75
C VAL A 158 -13.74 0.21 22.11
N ARG A 159 -13.44 0.90 23.23
CA ARG A 159 -13.88 0.47 24.57
C ARG A 159 -15.40 0.45 24.67
N GLN A 160 -16.08 1.47 24.14
CA GLN A 160 -17.56 1.52 24.08
C GLN A 160 -18.12 0.43 23.17
N ILE A 161 -17.51 0.17 21.99
CA ILE A 161 -17.92 -0.92 21.10
C ILE A 161 -17.89 -2.25 21.86
N SER A 162 -16.80 -2.54 22.59
CA SER A 162 -16.69 -3.78 23.38
C SER A 162 -17.81 -3.93 24.40
N LEU A 163 -18.26 -2.82 25.00
CA LEU A 163 -19.38 -2.84 25.93
C LEU A 163 -20.72 -3.06 25.22
N GLU A 164 -20.91 -2.46 24.04
CA GLU A 164 -22.15 -2.53 23.26
C GLU A 164 -22.38 -3.90 22.61
N VAL A 165 -21.33 -4.50 22.04
CA VAL A 165 -21.43 -5.80 21.34
C VAL A 165 -21.28 -7.00 22.28
N GLY A 166 -20.80 -6.77 23.50
CA GLY A 166 -20.44 -7.80 24.47
C GLY A 166 -18.99 -8.28 24.30
N ARG A 167 -18.40 -8.63 25.43
CA ARG A 167 -16.98 -9.07 25.47
C ARG A 167 -16.72 -10.35 24.67
N GLU A 168 -17.73 -11.18 24.52
CA GLU A 168 -17.69 -12.40 23.72
C GLU A 168 -17.65 -12.12 22.20
N ASN A 169 -17.94 -10.88 21.78
CA ASN A 169 -17.93 -10.45 20.38
C ASN A 169 -16.82 -9.43 20.07
N SER A 170 -15.96 -9.13 21.06
CA SER A 170 -14.85 -8.20 20.90
C SER A 170 -13.57 -8.71 21.54
N LEU A 171 -12.42 -8.44 20.90
CA LEU A 171 -11.12 -8.90 21.35
C LEU A 171 -10.08 -7.81 21.16
N PHE A 172 -9.22 -7.60 22.16
CA PHE A 172 -8.13 -6.65 22.11
C PHE A 172 -6.80 -7.35 22.00
N ILE A 173 -6.03 -7.04 20.97
CA ILE A 173 -4.65 -7.46 20.76
C ILE A 173 -3.76 -6.25 20.97
N HIS A 174 -2.78 -6.39 21.85
CA HIS A 174 -1.81 -5.33 22.12
C HIS A 174 -0.42 -5.74 21.66
N VAL A 175 0.11 -5.02 20.66
CA VAL A 175 1.46 -5.27 20.12
C VAL A 175 2.46 -4.41 20.88
N THR A 176 3.48 -5.03 21.44
CA THR A 176 4.50 -4.36 22.27
C THR A 176 5.91 -4.78 21.89
N LEU A 177 6.90 -4.13 22.48
CA LEU A 177 8.32 -4.41 22.27
C LEU A 177 8.95 -5.08 23.49
N VAL A 178 9.69 -6.16 23.24
CA VAL A 178 10.61 -6.77 24.20
C VAL A 178 12.03 -6.60 23.67
N PRO A 179 12.72 -5.51 24.03
CA PRO A 179 14.06 -5.25 23.52
C PRO A 179 15.09 -6.19 24.17
N PHE A 180 16.09 -6.60 23.39
CA PHE A 180 17.29 -7.23 23.88
C PHE A 180 18.35 -6.18 24.21
N LEU A 181 18.84 -6.14 25.43
CA LEU A 181 19.86 -5.19 25.85
C LEU A 181 21.24 -5.85 25.83
N LYS A 182 22.03 -5.58 24.81
CA LYS A 182 23.40 -6.11 24.65
C LYS A 182 24.32 -5.89 25.85
N GLY A 183 24.12 -4.79 26.60
CA GLY A 183 24.95 -4.47 27.78
C GLY A 183 24.71 -5.35 28.99
N SER A 184 23.51 -5.94 29.12
CA SER A 184 23.13 -6.87 30.20
C SER A 184 22.85 -8.28 29.69
N ASP A 185 22.97 -8.50 28.39
CA ASP A 185 22.76 -9.79 27.71
C ASP A 185 21.41 -10.43 28.08
N GLU A 186 20.34 -9.66 28.04
CA GLU A 186 19.00 -10.12 28.44
C GLU A 186 17.86 -9.36 27.76
N HIS A 187 16.72 -10.03 27.61
CA HIS A 187 15.46 -9.42 27.21
C HIS A 187 14.78 -8.64 28.35
N LYS A 188 14.21 -7.50 28.05
CA LYS A 188 13.53 -6.63 29.03
C LYS A 188 12.02 -6.59 28.81
N SER A 189 11.26 -7.18 29.75
CA SER A 189 9.79 -7.18 29.73
C SER A 189 9.14 -5.90 30.28
N LYS A 190 9.89 -4.99 30.89
CA LYS A 190 9.35 -3.76 31.50
C LYS A 190 8.65 -2.84 30.52
N PRO A 191 9.15 -2.59 29.28
CA PRO A 191 8.43 -1.76 28.30
C PRO A 191 7.03 -2.29 28.00
N THR A 192 6.89 -3.60 27.80
CA THR A 192 5.60 -4.27 27.61
C THR A 192 4.67 -4.08 28.80
N GLN A 193 5.16 -4.31 30.03
CA GLN A 193 4.36 -4.14 31.25
C GLN A 193 3.83 -2.72 31.42
N HIS A 194 4.65 -1.70 31.12
CA HIS A 194 4.24 -0.29 31.18
C HIS A 194 3.19 0.02 30.12
N SER A 195 3.39 -0.44 28.89
CA SER A 195 2.46 -0.21 27.79
C SER A 195 1.07 -0.84 28.05
N VAL A 196 1.04 -2.07 28.54
CA VAL A 196 -0.23 -2.73 28.93
C VAL A 196 -0.89 -1.99 30.10
N LYS A 197 -0.13 -1.50 31.07
CA LYS A 197 -0.67 -0.70 32.17
C LYS A 197 -1.31 0.60 31.71
N GLU A 198 -0.71 1.26 30.72
CA GLU A 198 -1.26 2.48 30.12
C GLU A 198 -2.61 2.17 29.44
N LEU A 199 -2.69 1.12 28.65
CA LEU A 199 -3.92 0.66 28.00
C LEU A 199 -5.01 0.34 29.06
N GLN A 200 -4.64 -0.36 30.13
CA GLN A 200 -5.54 -0.67 31.26
C GLN A 200 -6.04 0.60 31.96
N GLY A 201 -5.18 1.62 32.08
CA GLY A 201 -5.54 2.94 32.62
C GLY A 201 -6.65 3.63 31.82
N MET A 202 -6.75 3.32 30.52
CA MET A 202 -7.82 3.81 29.62
C MET A 202 -9.07 2.89 29.64
N GLY A 203 -9.12 1.88 30.54
CA GLY A 203 -10.26 0.97 30.69
C GLY A 203 -10.31 -0.18 29.68
N VAL A 204 -9.24 -0.44 28.97
CA VAL A 204 -9.12 -1.55 28.01
C VAL A 204 -8.15 -2.61 28.54
N ASN A 205 -8.61 -3.85 28.67
CA ASN A 205 -7.76 -4.98 29.02
C ASN A 205 -7.44 -5.79 27.76
N PRO A 206 -6.16 -5.99 27.40
CA PRO A 206 -5.83 -6.83 26.26
C PRO A 206 -6.20 -8.29 26.55
N ASN A 207 -6.75 -8.99 25.57
CA ASN A 207 -6.94 -10.44 25.60
C ASN A 207 -5.66 -11.17 25.20
N ILE A 208 -4.94 -10.59 24.23
CA ILE A 208 -3.72 -11.15 23.66
C ILE A 208 -2.65 -10.05 23.65
N VAL A 209 -1.42 -10.42 24.03
CA VAL A 209 -0.25 -9.54 23.92
C VAL A 209 0.71 -10.15 22.91
N VAL A 210 1.04 -9.40 21.87
CA VAL A 210 2.01 -9.78 20.83
C VAL A 210 3.33 -9.11 21.12
N LEU A 211 4.38 -9.91 21.30
CA LEU A 211 5.71 -9.48 21.72
C LEU A 211 6.62 -9.34 20.50
N ARG A 212 6.83 -8.13 20.05
CA ARG A 212 7.82 -7.85 19.01
C ARG A 212 9.23 -7.94 19.58
N CYS A 213 10.08 -8.73 18.94
CA CYS A 213 11.47 -8.97 19.34
C CYS A 213 12.34 -9.24 18.12
N ASP A 214 13.65 -9.06 18.24
CA ASP A 214 14.60 -9.35 17.16
C ASP A 214 15.15 -10.79 17.27
N GLU A 215 15.14 -11.36 18.47
CA GLU A 215 15.63 -12.71 18.79
C GLU A 215 14.56 -13.49 19.56
N PRO A 216 14.60 -14.85 19.52
CA PRO A 216 13.67 -15.68 20.27
C PRO A 216 13.68 -15.39 21.77
N LEU A 217 12.50 -15.38 22.38
CA LEU A 217 12.34 -15.08 23.80
C LEU A 217 12.45 -16.34 24.67
N GLU A 218 13.05 -16.18 25.87
CA GLU A 218 13.07 -17.24 26.87
C GLU A 218 11.68 -17.46 27.47
N GLU A 219 11.37 -18.70 27.84
CA GLU A 219 10.10 -19.08 28.46
C GLU A 219 9.76 -18.26 29.73
N SER A 220 10.77 -17.80 30.44
CA SER A 220 10.65 -16.93 31.62
C SER A 220 9.95 -15.60 31.30
N ILE A 221 10.18 -15.05 30.11
CA ILE A 221 9.57 -13.80 29.65
C ILE A 221 8.07 -13.97 29.43
N PHE A 222 7.64 -15.06 28.78
CA PHE A 222 6.21 -15.35 28.56
C PHE A 222 5.45 -15.47 29.88
N LYS A 223 5.98 -16.25 30.85
CA LYS A 223 5.39 -16.39 32.19
C LYS A 223 5.29 -15.06 32.92
N LYS A 224 6.34 -14.25 32.83
CA LYS A 224 6.39 -12.94 33.47
C LYS A 224 5.37 -11.97 32.86
N ILE A 225 5.26 -11.92 31.54
CA ILE A 225 4.30 -11.06 30.87
C ILE A 225 2.86 -11.52 31.13
N SER A 226 2.57 -12.81 31.02
CA SER A 226 1.28 -13.38 31.39
C SER A 226 0.84 -12.93 32.79
N LEU A 227 1.69 -13.06 33.78
CA LEU A 227 1.40 -12.67 35.15
C LEU A 227 1.20 -11.16 35.32
N PHE A 228 2.14 -10.35 34.84
CA PHE A 228 2.11 -8.89 35.05
C PHE A 228 1.12 -8.14 34.18
N CYS A 229 0.75 -8.70 33.04
CA CYS A 229 -0.23 -8.09 32.13
C CYS A 229 -1.64 -8.68 32.29
N ASN A 230 -1.81 -9.66 33.19
CA ASN A 230 -3.09 -10.31 33.46
C ASN A 230 -3.73 -10.94 32.20
N VAL A 231 -2.91 -11.65 31.41
CA VAL A 231 -3.35 -12.40 30.24
C VAL A 231 -3.04 -13.88 30.41
N LYS A 232 -3.80 -14.77 29.76
CA LYS A 232 -3.52 -16.21 29.82
C LYS A 232 -2.14 -16.51 29.23
N PRO A 233 -1.42 -17.54 29.70
CA PRO A 233 -0.08 -17.87 29.21
C PRO A 233 -0.02 -18.08 27.68
N ASP A 234 -1.00 -18.74 27.11
CA ASP A 234 -1.13 -19.02 25.68
C ASP A 234 -1.67 -17.82 24.86
N CYS A 235 -2.05 -16.73 25.53
CA CYS A 235 -2.38 -15.44 24.90
C CYS A 235 -1.19 -14.48 24.81
N VAL A 236 0.02 -14.95 25.11
CA VAL A 236 1.27 -14.21 24.90
C VAL A 236 1.96 -14.78 23.67
N ILE A 237 1.97 -14.02 22.58
CA ILE A 237 2.41 -14.47 21.25
C ILE A 237 3.73 -13.79 20.88
N GLU A 238 4.71 -14.56 20.48
CA GLU A 238 5.98 -14.06 19.97
C GLU A 238 5.85 -13.59 18.52
N ASN A 239 6.52 -12.49 18.18
CA ASN A 239 6.59 -11.94 16.83
C ASN A 239 8.03 -11.48 16.53
N ILE A 240 8.85 -12.39 16.00
CA ILE A 240 10.26 -12.16 15.70
C ILE A 240 10.42 -11.38 14.40
N THR A 241 11.49 -10.57 14.29
CA THR A 241 11.88 -9.91 13.04
C THR A 241 12.23 -10.96 11.98
N LEU A 242 11.57 -10.88 10.83
CA LEU A 242 11.73 -11.81 9.73
C LEU A 242 12.39 -11.14 8.52
N PRO A 243 13.23 -11.87 7.77
CA PRO A 243 13.84 -11.36 6.54
C PRO A 243 12.81 -11.13 5.42
N ASN A 244 11.67 -11.85 5.46
CA ASN A 244 10.58 -11.71 4.52
C ASN A 244 9.25 -11.59 5.29
N LEU A 245 8.51 -10.51 5.06
CA LEU A 245 7.25 -10.23 5.75
C LEU A 245 6.18 -11.31 5.52
N TYR A 246 6.19 -11.99 4.36
CA TYR A 246 5.20 -13.04 4.05
C TYR A 246 5.39 -14.34 4.85
N GLU A 247 6.49 -14.46 5.60
CA GLU A 247 6.66 -15.54 6.59
C GLU A 247 5.89 -15.28 7.89
N ALA A 248 5.45 -14.04 8.15
CA ALA A 248 4.83 -13.67 9.41
C ALA A 248 3.56 -14.48 9.74
N PRO A 249 2.61 -14.75 8.81
CA PRO A 249 1.47 -15.62 9.13
C PRO A 249 1.89 -17.01 9.60
N LEU A 250 2.88 -17.62 8.94
CA LEU A 250 3.38 -18.96 9.28
C LEU A 250 4.06 -18.97 10.66
N MET A 251 4.85 -17.94 10.96
CA MET A 251 5.52 -17.80 12.26
C MET A 251 4.50 -17.61 13.39
N LEU A 252 3.54 -16.71 13.22
CA LEU A 252 2.51 -16.45 14.24
C LEU A 252 1.62 -17.68 14.47
N GLU A 253 1.30 -18.44 13.42
CA GLU A 253 0.47 -19.64 13.56
C GLU A 253 1.21 -20.80 14.27
N LYS A 254 2.53 -20.87 14.20
CA LYS A 254 3.31 -21.82 15.04
C LYS A 254 3.06 -21.63 16.52
N SER A 255 2.73 -20.41 16.95
CA SER A 255 2.30 -20.10 18.31
C SER A 255 0.80 -20.27 18.53
N GLY A 256 0.05 -20.79 17.55
CA GLY A 256 -1.39 -21.00 17.61
C GLY A 256 -2.21 -19.70 17.59
N PHE A 257 -1.70 -18.62 16.97
CA PHE A 257 -2.28 -17.28 17.07
C PHE A 257 -3.75 -17.23 16.65
N SER A 258 -4.10 -17.80 15.48
CA SER A 258 -5.49 -17.79 15.03
C SER A 258 -6.39 -18.73 15.86
N SER A 259 -5.87 -19.83 16.37
CA SER A 259 -6.61 -20.74 17.25
C SER A 259 -6.94 -20.08 18.59
N VAL A 260 -6.00 -19.32 19.16
CA VAL A 260 -6.22 -18.51 20.36
C VAL A 260 -7.29 -17.45 20.12
N VAL A 261 -7.22 -16.72 18.99
CA VAL A 261 -8.22 -15.71 18.61
C VAL A 261 -9.61 -16.33 18.46
N CYS A 262 -9.73 -17.44 17.74
CA CYS A 262 -11.00 -18.16 17.57
C CYS A 262 -11.58 -18.62 18.92
N ARG A 263 -10.76 -19.17 19.79
CA ARG A 263 -11.18 -19.59 21.14
C ARG A 263 -11.68 -18.42 21.98
N GLU A 264 -10.94 -17.30 22.03
CA GLU A 264 -11.31 -16.14 22.85
C GLU A 264 -12.61 -15.46 22.35
N LEU A 265 -12.92 -15.57 21.06
CA LEU A 265 -14.14 -15.03 20.43
C LEU A 265 -15.26 -16.06 20.30
N GLY A 266 -15.04 -17.32 20.72
CA GLY A 266 -16.03 -18.38 20.55
C GLY A 266 -16.39 -18.65 19.08
N ILE A 267 -15.40 -18.57 18.19
CA ILE A 267 -15.56 -18.87 16.76
C ILE A 267 -15.25 -20.34 16.54
N ASP A 268 -16.21 -21.07 16.02
CA ASP A 268 -16.01 -22.46 15.56
C ASP A 268 -15.60 -22.42 14.08
N ALA A 269 -14.34 -22.67 13.80
CA ALA A 269 -13.75 -22.66 12.48
C ALA A 269 -12.68 -23.77 12.37
N PRO A 270 -12.48 -24.36 11.17
CA PRO A 270 -11.44 -25.38 10.98
C PRO A 270 -10.04 -24.78 11.19
N GLU A 271 -9.03 -25.66 11.30
CA GLU A 271 -7.63 -25.22 11.25
C GLU A 271 -7.33 -24.52 9.91
N PRO A 272 -6.40 -23.53 9.88
CA PRO A 272 -6.14 -22.76 8.68
C PRO A 272 -5.42 -23.62 7.62
N ASP A 273 -5.95 -23.63 6.40
CA ASP A 273 -5.22 -24.18 5.25
C ASP A 273 -4.18 -23.17 4.76
N LEU A 274 -2.93 -23.42 5.09
CA LEU A 274 -1.78 -22.58 4.73
C LEU A 274 -0.90 -23.21 3.64
N THR A 275 -1.36 -24.25 2.96
CA THR A 275 -0.58 -25.00 1.96
C THR A 275 -0.07 -24.07 0.87
N GLU A 276 -0.97 -23.34 0.19
CA GLU A 276 -0.60 -22.40 -0.88
C GLU A 276 0.36 -21.30 -0.38
N TRP A 277 0.13 -20.78 0.83
CA TRP A 277 0.96 -19.73 1.41
C TRP A 277 2.36 -20.25 1.78
N THR A 278 2.45 -21.48 2.29
CA THR A 278 3.72 -22.14 2.60
C THR A 278 4.51 -22.39 1.33
N ASP A 279 3.89 -22.95 0.29
CA ASP A 279 4.53 -23.18 -1.01
C ASP A 279 5.06 -21.87 -1.64
N MET A 280 4.30 -20.78 -1.50
CA MET A 280 4.75 -19.46 -1.93
C MET A 280 5.99 -19.01 -1.16
N VAL A 281 5.99 -19.13 0.17
CA VAL A 281 7.13 -18.73 1.02
C VAL A 281 8.37 -19.56 0.71
N GLU A 282 8.23 -20.87 0.48
CA GLU A 282 9.36 -21.73 0.10
C GLU A 282 9.93 -21.32 -1.27
N ARG A 283 9.09 -20.99 -2.24
CA ARG A 283 9.56 -20.44 -3.55
C ARG A 283 10.30 -19.12 -3.37
N ILE A 284 9.84 -18.24 -2.47
CA ILE A 284 10.51 -16.98 -2.17
C ILE A 284 11.94 -17.22 -1.66
N LYS A 285 12.18 -18.29 -0.87
CA LYS A 285 13.49 -18.64 -0.34
C LYS A 285 14.44 -19.24 -1.38
N ALA A 286 13.90 -19.97 -2.34
CA ALA A 286 14.66 -20.82 -3.27
C ALA A 286 15.06 -20.14 -4.59
N ARG A 287 15.01 -18.82 -4.71
CA ARG A 287 15.23 -18.08 -5.96
C ARG A 287 16.71 -18.10 -6.41
N PRO A 288 17.04 -18.69 -7.58
CA PRO A 288 18.43 -18.81 -8.03
C PRO A 288 18.94 -17.62 -8.85
N HIS A 289 18.04 -16.82 -9.44
CA HIS A 289 18.39 -15.75 -10.38
C HIS A 289 18.35 -14.37 -9.72
N TYR A 290 19.03 -13.40 -10.35
CA TYR A 290 19.06 -11.99 -9.91
C TYR A 290 18.80 -11.09 -11.11
N VAL A 291 18.00 -10.05 -10.88
CA VAL A 291 17.72 -8.98 -11.85
C VAL A 291 17.90 -7.64 -11.17
N ASP A 292 18.63 -6.74 -11.81
CA ASP A 292 18.88 -5.38 -11.34
C ASP A 292 17.89 -4.42 -12.00
N ILE A 293 17.05 -3.79 -11.20
CA ILE A 293 15.99 -2.84 -11.63
C ILE A 293 16.30 -1.45 -11.11
N GLY A 294 16.45 -0.49 -12.01
CA GLY A 294 16.52 0.93 -11.64
C GLY A 294 15.12 1.48 -11.38
N LEU A 295 14.82 1.86 -10.13
CA LEU A 295 13.66 2.64 -9.78
C LEU A 295 14.07 4.11 -9.75
N VAL A 296 13.73 4.85 -10.82
CA VAL A 296 14.15 6.24 -11.03
C VAL A 296 13.00 7.16 -10.64
N GLY A 297 13.12 7.81 -9.50
CA GLY A 297 12.02 8.56 -8.89
C GLY A 297 12.45 9.80 -8.11
N LYS A 298 11.45 10.55 -7.65
CA LYS A 298 11.64 11.79 -6.86
C LYS A 298 11.80 11.52 -5.34
N TYR A 299 11.21 10.41 -4.84
CA TYR A 299 11.03 10.17 -3.40
C TYR A 299 11.88 8.98 -2.91
N VAL A 300 12.97 8.69 -3.62
CA VAL A 300 13.80 7.50 -3.38
C VAL A 300 14.55 7.49 -2.05
N SER A 301 14.69 8.64 -1.38
CA SER A 301 15.30 8.72 -0.06
C SER A 301 14.42 8.12 1.06
N LEU A 302 13.12 7.97 0.82
CA LEU A 302 12.19 7.24 1.69
C LEU A 302 11.55 6.11 0.88
N HIS A 303 11.99 4.88 1.10
CA HIS A 303 11.52 3.71 0.34
C HIS A 303 10.02 3.47 0.48
N ASP A 304 9.42 3.81 1.62
CA ASP A 304 7.97 3.70 1.86
C ASP A 304 7.13 4.58 0.92
N ALA A 305 7.72 5.60 0.30
CA ALA A 305 7.04 6.42 -0.71
C ALA A 305 6.70 5.62 -2.00
N TYR A 306 7.37 4.50 -2.23
CA TYR A 306 7.16 3.59 -3.36
C TYR A 306 6.98 2.15 -2.90
N LEU A 307 6.41 1.94 -1.71
CA LEU A 307 6.28 0.62 -1.09
C LEU A 307 5.54 -0.37 -2.01
N SER A 308 4.37 0.01 -2.53
CA SER A 308 3.58 -0.87 -3.40
C SER A 308 4.29 -1.19 -4.72
N VAL A 309 5.05 -0.24 -5.29
CA VAL A 309 5.88 -0.49 -6.49
C VAL A 309 6.97 -1.51 -6.17
N ALA A 310 7.70 -1.32 -5.07
CA ALA A 310 8.76 -2.25 -4.64
C ALA A 310 8.21 -3.66 -4.36
N GLU A 311 7.06 -3.75 -3.69
CA GLU A 311 6.38 -5.02 -3.44
C GLU A 311 5.91 -5.67 -4.75
N ALA A 312 5.31 -4.91 -5.67
CA ALA A 312 4.87 -5.45 -6.97
C ALA A 312 6.03 -6.01 -7.81
N LEU A 313 7.20 -5.33 -7.79
CA LEU A 313 8.44 -5.85 -8.39
C LEU A 313 8.87 -7.18 -7.74
N ARG A 314 8.86 -7.24 -6.40
CA ARG A 314 9.20 -8.47 -5.65
C ARG A 314 8.20 -9.59 -5.94
N HIS A 315 6.90 -9.32 -5.99
CA HIS A 315 5.87 -10.31 -6.34
C HIS A 315 6.12 -10.93 -7.73
N ALA A 316 6.45 -10.10 -8.72
CA ALA A 316 6.83 -10.60 -10.04
C ALA A 316 8.14 -11.43 -9.98
N GLY A 317 9.09 -11.02 -9.15
CA GLY A 317 10.30 -11.79 -8.87
C GLY A 317 9.98 -13.17 -8.26
N TYR A 318 9.00 -13.27 -7.37
CA TYR A 318 8.55 -14.55 -6.81
C TYR A 318 7.97 -15.47 -7.89
N TYR A 319 7.20 -14.89 -8.81
CA TYR A 319 6.64 -15.63 -9.94
C TYR A 319 7.72 -16.20 -10.88
N HIS A 320 8.77 -15.41 -11.16
CA HIS A 320 9.88 -15.79 -12.04
C HIS A 320 11.05 -16.49 -11.30
N ASN A 321 10.89 -16.86 -10.03
CA ASN A 321 11.95 -17.44 -9.19
C ASN A 321 13.23 -16.59 -9.16
N THR A 322 13.11 -15.25 -9.12
CA THR A 322 14.18 -14.30 -9.29
C THR A 322 14.24 -13.32 -8.13
N HIS A 323 15.43 -13.03 -7.64
CA HIS A 323 15.68 -11.94 -6.71
C HIS A 323 15.72 -10.61 -7.45
N ILE A 324 14.92 -9.65 -7.02
CA ILE A 324 14.93 -8.29 -7.57
C ILE A 324 15.83 -7.42 -6.68
N ARG A 325 16.92 -6.90 -7.27
CA ARG A 325 17.77 -5.88 -6.66
C ARG A 325 17.28 -4.52 -7.17
N ILE A 326 16.63 -3.75 -6.29
CA ILE A 326 16.12 -2.43 -6.63
C ILE A 326 17.22 -1.39 -6.37
N HIS A 327 17.65 -0.72 -7.43
CA HIS A 327 18.56 0.43 -7.38
C HIS A 327 17.70 1.69 -7.30
N TRP A 328 17.73 2.33 -6.15
CA TRP A 328 16.97 3.55 -5.87
C TRP A 328 17.74 4.76 -6.42
N ILE A 329 17.28 5.34 -7.51
CA ILE A 329 18.00 6.39 -8.24
C ILE A 329 17.22 7.69 -8.18
N ASP A 330 17.83 8.72 -7.58
CA ASP A 330 17.25 10.05 -7.54
C ASP A 330 17.33 10.71 -8.91
N SER A 331 16.18 11.04 -9.47
CA SER A 331 16.06 11.64 -10.80
C SER A 331 16.65 13.06 -10.88
N GLU A 332 16.72 13.81 -9.77
CA GLU A 332 17.34 15.15 -9.76
C GLU A 332 18.83 15.11 -10.05
N GLY A 333 19.50 14.03 -9.69
CA GLY A 333 20.94 13.85 -9.92
C GLY A 333 21.29 13.29 -11.30
N ILE A 334 20.33 13.14 -12.23
CA ILE A 334 20.57 12.60 -13.58
C ILE A 334 20.74 13.75 -14.57
N THR A 335 21.86 13.72 -15.29
CA THR A 335 22.22 14.68 -16.36
C THR A 335 22.56 13.94 -17.66
N ALA A 336 22.67 14.68 -18.77
CA ALA A 336 23.05 14.11 -20.05
C ALA A 336 24.46 13.46 -20.01
N GLU A 337 25.34 13.96 -19.15
CA GLU A 337 26.72 13.47 -19.01
C GLU A 337 26.81 12.19 -18.17
N ASN A 338 25.88 11.94 -17.24
CA ASN A 338 25.98 10.83 -16.27
C ASN A 338 24.89 9.76 -16.42
N VAL A 339 23.89 9.95 -17.28
CA VAL A 339 22.78 9.01 -17.43
C VAL A 339 23.25 7.60 -17.80
N GLU A 340 24.24 7.50 -18.70
CA GLU A 340 24.79 6.22 -19.12
C GLU A 340 25.49 5.49 -17.96
N GLU A 341 26.27 6.20 -17.15
CA GLU A 341 26.93 5.64 -15.96
C GLU A 341 25.91 5.17 -14.92
N LYS A 342 24.88 6.00 -14.65
CA LYS A 342 23.85 5.69 -13.64
C LYS A 342 22.94 4.52 -14.03
N MET A 343 22.74 4.28 -15.32
CA MET A 343 21.88 3.20 -15.83
C MET A 343 22.69 1.94 -16.19
N ALA A 344 24.02 1.99 -16.11
CA ALA A 344 24.88 0.86 -16.49
C ALA A 344 24.57 -0.39 -15.64
N GLY A 345 24.45 -1.55 -16.29
CA GLY A 345 24.22 -2.84 -15.63
C GLY A 345 22.79 -3.05 -15.14
N LEU A 346 21.85 -2.15 -15.44
CA LEU A 346 20.44 -2.36 -15.15
C LEU A 346 19.78 -3.21 -16.25
N HIS A 347 18.97 -4.17 -15.84
CA HIS A 347 18.23 -5.05 -16.74
C HIS A 347 16.80 -4.56 -17.01
N GLY A 348 16.35 -3.57 -16.26
CA GLY A 348 15.06 -2.89 -16.45
C GLY A 348 15.01 -1.56 -15.71
N ILE A 349 14.25 -0.62 -16.24
CA ILE A 349 14.08 0.72 -15.68
C ILE A 349 12.60 0.97 -15.42
N LEU A 350 12.26 1.34 -14.19
CA LEU A 350 10.91 1.71 -13.79
C LEU A 350 10.90 3.17 -13.35
N VAL A 351 10.00 3.99 -13.95
CA VAL A 351 9.71 5.36 -13.52
C VAL A 351 8.33 5.38 -12.88
N PRO A 352 8.24 5.57 -11.55
CA PRO A 352 6.98 5.52 -10.81
C PRO A 352 6.19 6.83 -10.91
N GLY A 353 5.00 6.85 -10.28
CA GLY A 353 4.18 8.03 -10.10
C GLY A 353 4.84 9.12 -9.25
N GLY A 354 4.35 10.34 -9.39
CA GLY A 354 4.80 11.50 -8.63
C GLY A 354 4.14 12.79 -9.11
N PHE A 355 4.28 13.87 -8.33
CA PHE A 355 3.72 15.19 -8.62
C PHE A 355 4.79 16.28 -8.61
N GLY A 356 4.53 17.38 -9.35
CA GLY A 356 5.38 18.56 -9.40
C GLY A 356 6.61 18.42 -10.30
N SER A 357 7.32 19.53 -10.53
CA SER A 357 8.35 19.68 -11.58
C SER A 357 9.74 19.12 -11.21
N ARG A 358 9.99 18.76 -9.95
CA ARG A 358 11.30 18.31 -9.48
C ARG A 358 11.75 17.01 -10.18
N GLY A 359 12.98 16.96 -10.68
CA GLY A 359 13.61 15.75 -11.25
C GLY A 359 13.04 15.27 -12.60
N ILE A 360 12.17 16.06 -13.26
CA ILE A 360 11.50 15.68 -14.52
C ILE A 360 12.51 15.47 -15.66
N ASP A 361 13.46 16.38 -15.83
CA ASP A 361 14.42 16.29 -16.95
C ASP A 361 15.30 15.04 -16.82
N GLY A 362 15.70 14.67 -15.60
CA GLY A 362 16.41 13.42 -15.36
C GLY A 362 15.59 12.17 -15.68
N MET A 363 14.27 12.20 -15.41
CA MET A 363 13.37 11.11 -15.81
C MET A 363 13.23 11.03 -17.32
N VAL A 364 13.12 12.18 -18.02
CA VAL A 364 13.07 12.22 -19.51
C VAL A 364 14.33 11.67 -20.12
N LEU A 365 15.53 12.04 -19.60
CA LEU A 365 16.80 11.47 -20.03
C LEU A 365 16.86 9.95 -19.80
N THR A 366 16.30 9.49 -18.69
CA THR A 366 16.22 8.06 -18.38
C THR A 366 15.32 7.29 -19.36
N ALA A 367 14.13 7.84 -19.68
CA ALA A 367 13.22 7.23 -20.64
C ALA A 367 13.83 7.19 -22.05
N LYS A 368 14.50 8.28 -22.46
CA LYS A 368 15.28 8.33 -23.71
C LYS A 368 16.35 7.23 -23.75
N TYR A 369 17.14 7.12 -22.69
CA TYR A 369 18.20 6.11 -22.59
C TYR A 369 17.63 4.69 -22.71
N ALA A 370 16.56 4.37 -21.96
CA ALA A 370 15.91 3.08 -22.03
C ALA A 370 15.39 2.75 -23.44
N ARG A 371 14.78 3.74 -24.11
CA ARG A 371 14.28 3.58 -25.47
C ARG A 371 15.41 3.35 -26.49
N GLU A 372 16.48 4.12 -26.42
CA GLU A 372 17.60 4.05 -27.37
C GLU A 372 18.48 2.80 -27.17
N LYS A 373 18.64 2.36 -25.92
CA LYS A 373 19.44 1.17 -25.57
C LYS A 373 18.61 -0.13 -25.53
N GLU A 374 17.33 -0.07 -25.83
CA GLU A 374 16.40 -1.22 -25.82
C GLU A 374 16.30 -1.93 -24.46
N ILE A 375 16.51 -1.19 -23.36
CA ILE A 375 16.33 -1.69 -22.00
C ILE A 375 14.83 -1.70 -21.68
N PRO A 376 14.27 -2.79 -21.09
CA PRO A 376 12.91 -2.83 -20.62
C PRO A 376 12.54 -1.61 -19.78
N TYR A 377 11.47 -0.90 -20.16
CA TYR A 377 11.00 0.31 -19.52
C TYR A 377 9.57 0.14 -19.05
N PHE A 378 9.30 0.52 -17.80
CA PHE A 378 7.95 0.56 -17.25
C PHE A 378 7.66 1.93 -16.64
N GLY A 379 6.76 2.69 -17.26
CA GLY A 379 6.32 4.01 -16.78
C GLY A 379 4.95 3.93 -16.11
N ILE A 380 4.85 4.30 -14.83
CA ILE A 380 3.60 4.30 -14.06
C ILE A 380 3.16 5.73 -13.83
N CYS A 381 1.93 6.10 -14.18
CA CYS A 381 1.33 7.42 -14.01
C CYS A 381 2.24 8.54 -14.59
N LEU A 382 2.99 9.25 -13.75
CA LEU A 382 4.01 10.19 -14.21
C LEU A 382 5.01 9.52 -15.18
N GLY A 383 5.41 8.28 -14.93
CA GLY A 383 6.35 7.56 -15.79
C GLY A 383 5.84 7.35 -17.22
N MET A 384 4.54 7.13 -17.42
CA MET A 384 3.93 7.14 -18.75
C MET A 384 4.02 8.54 -19.39
N GLN A 385 3.70 9.59 -18.64
CA GLN A 385 3.77 10.98 -19.11
C GLN A 385 5.20 11.35 -19.54
N ILE A 386 6.20 10.92 -18.76
CA ILE A 386 7.62 11.09 -19.10
C ILE A 386 7.98 10.39 -20.42
N ALA A 387 7.52 9.15 -20.64
CA ALA A 387 7.75 8.45 -21.91
C ALA A 387 7.13 9.19 -23.11
N VAL A 388 5.96 9.78 -22.94
CA VAL A 388 5.31 10.61 -23.96
C VAL A 388 6.10 11.90 -24.24
N ILE A 389 6.60 12.57 -23.20
CA ILE A 389 7.44 13.77 -23.34
C ILE A 389 8.76 13.42 -24.06
N ASP A 390 9.43 12.32 -23.66
CA ASP A 390 10.63 11.84 -24.38
C ASP A 390 10.33 11.61 -25.86
N TYR A 391 9.23 10.91 -26.15
CA TYR A 391 8.86 10.57 -27.52
C TYR A 391 8.57 11.83 -28.36
N ALA A 392 7.82 12.77 -27.81
CA ALA A 392 7.52 14.04 -28.48
C ALA A 392 8.81 14.87 -28.75
N ARG A 393 9.71 14.96 -27.78
CA ARG A 393 10.97 15.72 -27.94
C ARG A 393 11.94 15.06 -28.90
N ASN A 394 12.21 13.78 -28.71
CA ASN A 394 13.33 13.11 -29.34
C ASN A 394 12.97 12.28 -30.59
N VAL A 395 11.68 11.98 -30.82
CA VAL A 395 11.21 11.25 -32.01
C VAL A 395 10.41 12.17 -32.94
N LEU A 396 9.49 12.99 -32.41
CA LEU A 396 8.73 13.95 -33.22
C LEU A 396 9.49 15.26 -33.47
N GLY A 397 10.58 15.54 -32.74
CA GLY A 397 11.37 16.77 -32.87
C GLY A 397 10.69 18.02 -32.30
N ILE A 398 9.75 17.86 -31.37
CA ILE A 398 9.08 18.96 -30.67
C ILE A 398 9.87 19.27 -29.39
N GLU A 399 10.95 20.04 -29.53
CA GLU A 399 11.95 20.25 -28.45
C GLU A 399 11.37 20.83 -27.15
N ASP A 400 10.32 21.67 -27.26
CA ASP A 400 9.61 22.31 -26.14
C ASP A 400 8.36 21.53 -25.67
N ALA A 401 8.18 20.26 -26.10
CA ALA A 401 7.10 19.42 -25.61
C ALA A 401 7.25 19.18 -24.11
N TYR A 402 6.18 19.43 -23.34
CA TYR A 402 6.20 19.29 -21.89
C TYR A 402 4.82 19.00 -21.30
N SER A 403 4.72 19.01 -19.97
CA SER A 403 3.47 18.89 -19.25
C SER A 403 3.00 20.26 -18.76
N GLY A 404 1.71 20.55 -18.87
CA GLY A 404 1.08 21.71 -18.23
C GLY A 404 1.20 21.71 -16.71
N GLU A 405 1.47 20.56 -16.06
CA GLU A 405 1.74 20.48 -14.63
C GLU A 405 3.08 21.15 -14.25
N PHE A 406 4.07 21.07 -15.12
CA PHE A 406 5.44 21.49 -14.79
C PHE A 406 5.76 22.89 -15.33
N ASP A 407 5.11 23.28 -16.42
CA ASP A 407 5.18 24.61 -17.01
C ASP A 407 3.85 24.96 -17.70
N GLU A 408 3.06 25.81 -17.03
CA GLU A 408 1.77 26.27 -17.55
C GLU A 408 1.89 27.11 -18.84
N LEU A 409 3.07 27.67 -19.10
CA LEU A 409 3.35 28.51 -20.24
C LEU A 409 3.96 27.74 -21.41
N CYS A 410 4.25 26.45 -21.26
CA CYS A 410 4.82 25.67 -22.35
C CYS A 410 3.87 25.65 -23.56
N LYS A 411 4.46 25.78 -24.76
CA LYS A 411 3.70 25.91 -26.01
C LYS A 411 3.08 24.57 -26.43
N HIS A 412 3.83 23.49 -26.25
CA HIS A 412 3.41 22.15 -26.66
C HIS A 412 3.13 21.26 -25.43
N LYS A 413 1.92 21.39 -24.87
CA LYS A 413 1.45 20.58 -23.76
C LYS A 413 1.04 19.20 -24.25
N VAL A 414 1.99 18.28 -24.34
CA VAL A 414 1.70 16.87 -24.71
C VAL A 414 1.04 16.11 -23.58
N ILE A 415 1.16 16.64 -22.35
CA ILE A 415 0.41 16.25 -21.15
C ILE A 415 -0.31 17.49 -20.65
N ASP A 416 -1.62 17.40 -20.45
CA ASP A 416 -2.44 18.55 -20.04
C ASP A 416 -3.54 18.12 -19.05
N PHE A 417 -4.29 19.08 -18.53
CA PHE A 417 -5.40 18.82 -17.63
C PHE A 417 -6.44 17.87 -18.23
N MET A 418 -6.93 16.98 -17.39
CA MET A 418 -8.16 16.25 -17.69
C MET A 418 -9.34 17.23 -17.89
N PRO A 419 -10.30 16.90 -18.77
CA PRO A 419 -11.53 17.68 -18.88
C PRO A 419 -12.24 17.83 -17.53
N GLY A 420 -12.50 19.09 -17.11
CA GLY A 420 -13.15 19.42 -15.84
C GLY A 420 -12.20 19.57 -14.64
N GLN A 421 -10.89 19.45 -14.83
CA GLN A 421 -9.87 19.80 -13.86
C GLN A 421 -9.32 21.21 -14.09
N SER A 422 -8.90 21.88 -13.02
CA SER A 422 -8.22 23.18 -13.06
C SER A 422 -7.41 23.38 -11.76
N ASP A 423 -6.54 24.40 -11.73
CA ASP A 423 -5.79 24.78 -10.52
C ASP A 423 -6.63 25.47 -9.44
N ASP A 424 -7.84 25.95 -9.80
CA ASP A 424 -8.77 26.62 -8.89
C ASP A 424 -9.58 25.66 -8.01
N ILE A 425 -9.41 24.34 -8.17
CA ILE A 425 -10.13 23.32 -7.42
C ILE A 425 -9.29 22.91 -6.18
N ASP A 426 -9.96 22.59 -5.07
CA ASP A 426 -9.31 22.00 -3.88
C ASP A 426 -8.38 20.85 -4.28
N LYS A 427 -7.18 20.79 -3.72
CA LYS A 427 -6.18 19.78 -4.08
C LYS A 427 -6.50 18.38 -3.53
N GLY A 428 -7.20 18.30 -2.40
CA GLY A 428 -7.57 17.01 -1.79
C GLY A 428 -8.86 16.43 -2.37
N GLY A 429 -8.86 15.13 -2.71
CA GLY A 429 -10.06 14.38 -3.15
C GLY A 429 -10.63 14.77 -4.51
N THR A 430 -9.92 15.55 -5.33
CA THR A 430 -10.40 16.05 -6.63
C THR A 430 -9.72 15.42 -7.83
N LEU A 431 -8.76 14.53 -7.62
CA LEU A 431 -8.09 13.76 -8.66
C LEU A 431 -9.05 12.72 -9.28
N ARG A 432 -8.67 12.16 -10.42
CA ARG A 432 -9.30 10.93 -10.91
C ARG A 432 -8.81 9.78 -10.02
N LEU A 433 -9.70 9.31 -9.13
CA LEU A 433 -9.38 8.36 -8.05
C LEU A 433 -10.18 7.07 -8.18
N GLY A 434 -9.53 5.94 -7.91
CA GLY A 434 -10.14 4.62 -7.87
C GLY A 434 -10.13 3.89 -9.21
N ALA A 435 -10.92 2.84 -9.29
CA ALA A 435 -10.92 1.92 -10.42
C ALA A 435 -11.73 2.46 -11.61
N TYR A 436 -11.11 2.40 -12.79
CA TYR A 436 -11.75 2.73 -14.07
C TYR A 436 -11.46 1.65 -15.11
N ILE A 437 -12.40 1.48 -16.04
CA ILE A 437 -12.28 0.53 -17.14
C ILE A 437 -11.30 1.08 -18.19
N CYS A 438 -10.39 0.21 -18.64
CA CYS A 438 -9.52 0.44 -19.78
C CYS A 438 -9.74 -0.68 -20.81
N ASN A 439 -10.04 -0.30 -22.05
CA ASN A 439 -10.13 -1.21 -23.18
C ASN A 439 -8.76 -1.36 -23.84
N ILE A 440 -8.31 -2.60 -24.02
CA ILE A 440 -6.98 -2.95 -24.53
C ILE A 440 -7.05 -3.27 -26.02
N GLN A 441 -6.09 -2.74 -26.77
CA GLN A 441 -5.92 -3.01 -28.19
C GLN A 441 -5.28 -4.39 -28.40
N GLU A 442 -5.86 -5.19 -29.30
CA GLU A 442 -5.32 -6.50 -29.67
C GLU A 442 -3.93 -6.41 -30.32
N GLY A 443 -3.11 -7.46 -30.14
CA GLY A 443 -1.77 -7.55 -30.71
C GLY A 443 -0.69 -6.78 -29.97
N THR A 444 -1.05 -6.08 -28.91
CA THR A 444 -0.15 -5.27 -28.08
C THR A 444 0.53 -6.09 -26.98
N THR A 445 1.60 -5.53 -26.38
CA THR A 445 2.23 -6.07 -25.18
C THR A 445 1.24 -6.10 -24.02
N MET A 446 0.42 -5.05 -23.93
CA MET A 446 -0.68 -4.98 -22.97
C MET A 446 -1.64 -6.17 -23.09
N ALA A 447 -2.10 -6.46 -24.32
CA ALA A 447 -3.00 -7.60 -24.58
C ALA A 447 -2.35 -8.95 -24.21
N ARG A 448 -1.05 -9.11 -24.49
CA ARG A 448 -0.30 -10.33 -24.09
C ARG A 448 -0.19 -10.48 -22.57
N CYS A 449 0.06 -9.39 -21.85
CA CYS A 449 0.21 -9.42 -20.40
C CYS A 449 -1.11 -9.73 -19.68
N TYR A 450 -2.18 -9.04 -20.04
CA TYR A 450 -3.47 -9.21 -19.35
C TYR A 450 -4.29 -10.40 -19.82
N GLY A 451 -4.19 -10.75 -21.12
CA GLY A 451 -5.01 -11.81 -21.71
C GLY A 451 -6.52 -11.50 -21.74
N ALA A 452 -6.88 -10.22 -21.68
CA ALA A 452 -8.27 -9.76 -21.64
C ALA A 452 -8.44 -8.48 -22.48
N PRO A 453 -9.60 -8.27 -23.14
CA PRO A 453 -9.84 -7.11 -23.98
C PRO A 453 -10.19 -5.84 -23.18
N SER A 454 -10.53 -5.99 -21.91
CA SER A 454 -10.90 -4.89 -21.01
C SER A 454 -10.49 -5.22 -19.58
N ILE A 455 -9.99 -4.22 -18.88
CA ILE A 455 -9.48 -4.32 -17.51
C ILE A 455 -10.03 -3.19 -16.65
N SER A 456 -9.89 -3.32 -15.34
CA SER A 456 -10.21 -2.26 -14.37
C SER A 456 -8.99 -2.01 -13.51
N GLU A 457 -8.50 -0.76 -13.48
CA GLU A 457 -7.29 -0.38 -12.76
C GLU A 457 -7.48 0.90 -11.97
N ARG A 458 -6.73 1.08 -10.87
CA ARG A 458 -6.86 2.22 -9.96
C ARG A 458 -6.03 3.40 -10.44
N HIS A 459 -6.64 4.58 -10.42
CA HIS A 459 -6.06 5.85 -10.85
C HIS A 459 -5.83 6.81 -9.68
N ARG A 460 -4.83 7.68 -9.84
CA ARG A 460 -4.54 8.80 -8.95
C ARG A 460 -3.81 9.90 -9.72
N HIS A 461 -4.54 10.66 -10.58
CA HIS A 461 -3.93 11.70 -11.40
C HIS A 461 -4.91 12.81 -11.76
N ARG A 462 -4.38 13.96 -12.17
CA ARG A 462 -5.11 15.15 -12.65
C ARG A 462 -4.78 15.48 -14.09
N TYR A 463 -3.57 15.16 -14.52
CA TYR A 463 -3.07 15.39 -15.87
C TYR A 463 -3.08 14.10 -16.66
N GLU A 464 -3.22 14.21 -17.97
CA GLU A 464 -3.31 13.09 -18.89
C GLU A 464 -2.66 13.37 -20.24
N TYR A 465 -2.53 12.35 -21.06
CA TYR A 465 -2.07 12.45 -22.45
C TYR A 465 -2.98 13.37 -23.25
N ASN A 466 -2.42 14.42 -23.90
CA ASN A 466 -3.16 15.33 -24.75
C ASN A 466 -3.46 14.68 -26.11
N LYS A 467 -4.74 14.39 -26.34
CA LYS A 467 -5.24 13.72 -27.56
C LYS A 467 -4.86 14.40 -28.88
N ASP A 468 -4.57 15.72 -28.86
CA ASP A 468 -4.22 16.47 -30.06
C ASP A 468 -2.87 16.02 -30.66
N TYR A 469 -2.03 15.38 -29.88
CA TYR A 469 -0.76 14.79 -30.32
C TYR A 469 -0.86 13.29 -30.69
N ARG A 470 -2.02 12.67 -30.51
CA ARG A 470 -2.21 11.23 -30.69
C ARG A 470 -1.86 10.78 -32.11
N GLU A 471 -2.44 11.42 -33.14
CA GLU A 471 -2.22 11.04 -34.53
C GLU A 471 -0.74 11.17 -34.94
N ALA A 472 -0.06 12.23 -34.48
CA ALA A 472 1.37 12.43 -34.75
C ALA A 472 2.23 11.35 -34.11
N CYS A 473 1.96 11.00 -32.85
CA CYS A 473 2.67 9.96 -32.12
C CYS A 473 2.45 8.57 -32.75
N GLU A 474 1.20 8.22 -33.09
CA GLU A 474 0.87 6.93 -33.73
C GLU A 474 1.53 6.78 -35.10
N LYS A 475 1.56 7.85 -35.93
CA LYS A 475 2.27 7.84 -37.22
C LYS A 475 3.78 7.66 -37.07
N ALA A 476 4.35 8.11 -35.98
CA ALA A 476 5.77 7.94 -35.68
C ALA A 476 6.10 6.60 -35.04
N GLY A 477 5.10 5.78 -34.68
CA GLY A 477 5.27 4.41 -34.17
C GLY A 477 4.99 4.19 -32.67
N LEU A 478 4.50 5.23 -31.94
CA LEU A 478 3.98 5.04 -30.60
C LEU A 478 2.60 4.35 -30.68
N THR A 479 2.43 3.24 -30.02
CA THR A 479 1.17 2.50 -30.00
C THR A 479 0.33 2.93 -28.81
N ILE A 480 -0.92 3.37 -29.06
CA ILE A 480 -1.93 3.56 -28.01
C ILE A 480 -2.54 2.20 -27.72
N SER A 481 -2.05 1.52 -26.70
CA SER A 481 -2.41 0.14 -26.39
C SER A 481 -3.63 0.01 -25.47
N GLY A 482 -4.11 1.12 -24.88
CA GLY A 482 -5.31 1.11 -24.05
C GLY A 482 -5.97 2.48 -23.97
N THR A 483 -7.31 2.50 -23.92
CA THR A 483 -8.11 3.71 -23.82
C THR A 483 -9.28 3.55 -22.86
N SER A 484 -9.86 4.68 -22.41
CA SER A 484 -11.16 4.68 -21.73
C SER A 484 -12.25 4.07 -22.64
N PRO A 485 -13.39 3.60 -22.09
CA PRO A 485 -14.45 2.96 -22.89
C PRO A 485 -15.02 3.83 -24.01
N ASP A 486 -15.00 5.14 -23.85
CA ASP A 486 -15.43 6.12 -24.86
C ASP A 486 -14.31 6.51 -25.83
N GLY A 487 -13.11 5.95 -25.67
CA GLY A 487 -11.94 6.20 -26.51
C GLY A 487 -11.29 7.58 -26.38
N ARG A 488 -11.76 8.42 -25.45
CA ARG A 488 -11.29 9.81 -25.30
C ARG A 488 -9.97 9.90 -24.55
N LEU A 489 -9.78 9.08 -23.51
CA LEU A 489 -8.60 9.12 -22.68
C LEU A 489 -7.61 8.02 -23.11
N VAL A 490 -6.34 8.37 -23.20
CA VAL A 490 -5.26 7.42 -23.43
C VAL A 490 -4.79 6.90 -22.07
N GLU A 491 -5.05 5.62 -21.83
CA GLU A 491 -4.70 4.98 -20.55
C GLU A 491 -3.34 4.30 -20.59
N THR A 492 -2.92 3.84 -21.77
CA THR A 492 -1.64 3.14 -21.93
C THR A 492 -1.00 3.40 -23.29
N VAL A 493 0.33 3.47 -23.28
CA VAL A 493 1.17 3.61 -24.48
C VAL A 493 2.26 2.54 -24.49
N GLU A 494 2.69 2.10 -25.67
CA GLU A 494 3.82 1.18 -25.80
C GLU A 494 4.61 1.38 -27.10
N LEU A 495 5.85 0.92 -27.11
CA LEU A 495 6.64 0.80 -28.33
C LEU A 495 6.64 -0.65 -28.80
N SER A 496 5.96 -0.93 -29.90
CA SER A 496 5.91 -2.27 -30.47
C SER A 496 7.28 -2.72 -30.99
N GLY A 497 7.58 -4.01 -30.83
CA GLY A 497 8.85 -4.58 -31.28
C GLY A 497 10.03 -4.35 -30.32
N ARG A 498 9.78 -3.76 -29.16
CA ARG A 498 10.75 -3.66 -28.05
C ARG A 498 10.53 -4.76 -27.01
N PRO A 499 11.53 -5.14 -26.21
CA PRO A 499 11.39 -6.21 -25.19
C PRO A 499 10.22 -5.95 -24.22
N PHE A 500 10.14 -4.79 -23.62
CA PHE A 500 9.03 -4.27 -22.84
C PHE A 500 9.20 -2.75 -22.70
N HIS A 501 8.41 -1.98 -23.41
CA HIS A 501 8.45 -0.53 -23.30
C HIS A 501 7.02 -0.02 -23.18
N VAL A 502 6.52 0.03 -21.95
CA VAL A 502 5.11 0.26 -21.62
C VAL A 502 4.97 1.41 -20.63
N GLY A 503 4.04 2.30 -20.90
CA GLY A 503 3.59 3.34 -19.99
C GLY A 503 2.10 3.18 -19.68
N VAL A 504 1.69 3.33 -18.42
CA VAL A 504 0.30 3.26 -17.97
C VAL A 504 -0.04 4.46 -17.11
N GLN A 505 -1.24 5.05 -17.29
CA GLN A 505 -1.68 6.21 -16.52
C GLN A 505 -2.19 5.83 -15.13
N TYR A 506 -2.64 4.62 -14.96
CA TYR A 506 -3.10 4.05 -13.69
C TYR A 506 -1.95 3.46 -12.85
N HIS A 507 -2.28 2.95 -11.67
CA HIS A 507 -1.35 2.44 -10.67
C HIS A 507 -1.52 0.91 -10.48
N PRO A 508 -0.89 0.07 -11.33
CA PRO A 508 -1.03 -1.39 -11.28
C PRO A 508 -0.43 -2.00 -10.01
N GLU A 509 0.50 -1.29 -9.35
CA GLU A 509 1.13 -1.71 -8.10
C GLU A 509 0.10 -1.97 -6.98
N PHE A 510 -1.00 -1.22 -6.94
CA PHE A 510 -2.04 -1.39 -5.92
C PHE A 510 -2.81 -2.71 -6.04
N LYS A 511 -2.81 -3.34 -7.21
CA LYS A 511 -3.51 -4.61 -7.45
C LYS A 511 -2.59 -5.84 -7.42
N SER A 512 -1.29 -5.66 -7.18
CA SER A 512 -0.35 -6.76 -7.06
C SER A 512 -0.43 -7.46 -5.69
N ARG A 513 -0.40 -8.78 -5.70
CA ARG A 513 -0.43 -9.64 -4.50
C ARG A 513 0.72 -10.64 -4.56
N PRO A 514 1.26 -11.12 -3.44
CA PRO A 514 2.37 -12.07 -3.45
C PRO A 514 2.01 -13.42 -4.10
N ASN A 515 0.78 -13.87 -3.92
CA ASN A 515 0.23 -15.08 -4.53
C ASN A 515 -0.35 -14.85 -5.95
N ARG A 516 -0.62 -13.60 -6.31
CA ARG A 516 -1.21 -13.19 -7.61
C ARG A 516 -0.55 -11.90 -8.12
N PRO A 517 0.72 -11.97 -8.57
CA PRO A 517 1.45 -10.81 -9.06
C PRO A 517 0.75 -10.16 -10.26
N HIS A 518 0.78 -8.83 -10.32
CA HIS A 518 0.13 -8.08 -11.38
C HIS A 518 0.73 -8.40 -12.77
N PRO A 519 -0.09 -8.58 -13.82
CA PRO A 519 0.36 -9.01 -15.15
C PRO A 519 1.47 -8.16 -15.76
N LEU A 520 1.40 -6.83 -15.62
CA LEU A 520 2.42 -5.93 -16.18
C LEU A 520 3.75 -6.05 -15.48
N PHE A 521 3.77 -6.20 -14.15
CA PHE A 521 5.02 -6.44 -13.42
C PHE A 521 5.61 -7.80 -13.80
N LYS A 522 4.78 -8.83 -14.02
CA LYS A 522 5.27 -10.12 -14.55
C LYS A 522 5.91 -9.94 -15.93
N GLY A 523 5.25 -9.23 -16.84
CA GLY A 523 5.79 -8.97 -18.18
C GLY A 523 7.10 -8.18 -18.14
N PHE A 524 7.16 -7.13 -17.32
CA PHE A 524 8.34 -6.30 -17.16
C PHE A 524 9.55 -7.09 -16.59
N ILE A 525 9.34 -7.83 -15.50
CA ILE A 525 10.41 -8.64 -14.89
C ILE A 525 10.79 -9.81 -15.79
N GLY A 526 9.86 -10.39 -16.55
CA GLY A 526 10.16 -11.41 -17.55
C GLY A 526 11.13 -10.90 -18.61
N ALA A 527 10.86 -9.72 -19.19
CA ALA A 527 11.74 -9.08 -20.18
C ALA A 527 13.12 -8.70 -19.58
N ALA A 528 13.13 -8.18 -18.35
CA ALA A 528 14.37 -7.86 -17.65
C ALA A 528 15.22 -9.11 -17.35
N LEU A 529 14.58 -10.23 -17.03
CA LEU A 529 15.26 -11.52 -16.82
C LEU A 529 15.85 -12.07 -18.13
N GLU A 530 15.13 -11.97 -19.24
CA GLU A 530 15.64 -12.35 -20.56
C GLU A 530 16.91 -11.57 -20.92
N LEU A 531 16.93 -10.25 -20.67
CA LEU A 531 18.11 -9.42 -20.86
C LEU A 531 19.27 -9.88 -19.96
N ALA A 532 19.02 -10.07 -18.66
CA ALA A 532 20.02 -10.53 -17.70
C ALA A 532 20.63 -11.89 -18.05
N MET A 533 19.84 -12.79 -18.65
CA MET A 533 20.32 -14.11 -19.09
C MET A 533 21.12 -14.01 -20.40
N GLY A 534 20.78 -13.07 -21.29
CA GLY A 534 21.53 -12.78 -22.51
C GLY A 534 22.92 -12.21 -22.23
N ASP A 535 23.08 -11.40 -21.19
CA ASP A 535 24.36 -10.82 -20.77
C ASP A 535 25.31 -11.85 -20.11
N GLN A 536 24.79 -13.00 -19.67
CA GLN A 536 25.55 -14.09 -19.04
C GLN A 536 26.01 -15.18 -20.04
N ALA A 537 25.48 -15.17 -21.26
CA ALA A 537 25.79 -16.12 -22.32
C ALA A 537 26.92 -15.61 -23.25
#